data_1eab3ade8d91871406a6ad48453e3e62
#
_entry.id   1eab3ade8d91871406a6ad48453e3e62
#
_cell.length_a   1.000
_cell.length_b   1.000
_cell.length_c   1.000
_cell.angle_alpha   90.00
_cell.angle_beta   90.00
_cell.angle_gamma   90.00
#
_symmetry.space_group_name_H-M   'P 1'
#
loop_
_entity.id
_entity.type
_entity.pdbx_description
1 polymer ?
#
loop_
_entity_poly.entity_id
_entity_poly.type
_entity_poly.pdbx_seq_one_letter_code
_entity_poly.pdbx_strand_id
1 'polypeptide(L)'
;MENIDQILNKIYSYFDRAVEFLKNITRLELMIKLNEISKKIHSSLVGLAIVFSTLLLIILYIYTGVGSYVTYAVLSIIGLLFISYLAKDFHSACENLISANKTTLSSNAILRFSGIFSVIIAAILLLGALASFFTGEIEQSLTFLLYALILYISAGTLFNPSLINIEVVNDSSSGEDFITLFSSGLKSFVYFERIISSLLIITGIIQIITIIIRYEFPYIDMYSAGGFILGGIAFPLLAYLIFTIFWFVNSLLLAILSLRKSG
;
A
#
# COMPACT_ATOMS: atom_id res chain seq x y z
N MET A 1 20.40 44.12 6.13
CA MET A 1 19.50 43.25 5.36
C MET A 1 20.23 42.19 4.53
N GLU A 2 21.31 42.53 3.81
CA GLU A 2 22.09 41.57 3.00
C GLU A 2 22.57 40.31 3.73
N ASN A 3 22.88 40.43 5.02
CA ASN A 3 23.40 39.32 5.84
C ASN A 3 22.28 38.29 6.20
N ILE A 4 21.03 38.72 6.30
CA ILE A 4 19.87 37.84 6.61
C ILE A 4 19.49 37.05 5.37
N ASP A 5 19.45 37.69 4.20
CA ASP A 5 19.14 37.04 2.93
C ASP A 5 20.19 35.97 2.56
N GLN A 6 21.47 36.24 2.82
CA GLN A 6 22.53 35.25 2.63
C GLN A 6 22.40 34.04 3.55
N ILE A 7 22.02 34.26 4.82
CA ILE A 7 21.79 33.18 5.77
C ILE A 7 20.55 32.35 5.33
N LEU A 8 19.46 33.00 4.95
CA LEU A 8 18.25 32.33 4.47
C LEU A 8 18.54 31.51 3.20
N ASN A 9 19.24 32.05 2.24
CA ASN A 9 19.62 31.35 1.01
C ASN A 9 20.49 30.13 1.30
N LYS A 10 21.41 30.23 2.28
CA LYS A 10 22.20 29.09 2.74
C LYS A 10 21.36 28.00 3.37
N ILE A 11 20.38 28.38 4.22
CA ILE A 11 19.43 27.46 4.82
C ILE A 11 18.60 26.78 3.74
N TYR A 12 18.04 27.53 2.79
CA TYR A 12 17.26 26.97 1.68
C TYR A 12 18.08 25.98 0.85
N SER A 13 19.36 26.25 0.60
CA SER A 13 20.23 25.33 -0.13
C SER A 13 20.43 23.99 0.59
N TYR A 14 20.39 23.95 1.93
CA TYR A 14 20.41 22.68 2.68
C TYR A 14 19.08 21.92 2.54
N PHE A 15 17.94 22.62 2.59
CA PHE A 15 16.64 21.99 2.34
C PHE A 15 16.53 21.45 0.91
N ASP A 16 17.01 22.18 -0.08
CA ASP A 16 17.02 21.72 -1.48
C ASP A 16 17.85 20.45 -1.65
N ARG A 17 19.04 20.38 -1.02
CA ARG A 17 19.87 19.16 -1.01
C ARG A 17 19.16 17.99 -0.32
N ALA A 18 18.49 18.24 0.81
CA ALA A 18 17.71 17.21 1.50
C ALA A 18 16.58 16.68 0.63
N VAL A 19 15.83 17.57 -0.04
CA VAL A 19 14.75 17.18 -0.97
C VAL A 19 15.30 16.40 -2.16
N GLU A 20 16.46 16.81 -2.71
CA GLU A 20 17.11 16.08 -3.80
C GLU A 20 17.58 14.69 -3.35
N PHE A 21 18.16 14.59 -2.15
CA PHE A 21 18.47 13.29 -1.56
C PHE A 21 17.22 12.40 -1.41
N LEU A 22 16.10 12.94 -0.91
CA LEU A 22 14.84 12.21 -0.78
C LEU A 22 14.30 11.72 -2.13
N LYS A 23 14.41 12.54 -3.18
CA LYS A 23 14.07 12.13 -4.55
C LYS A 23 14.97 11.01 -5.06
N ASN A 24 16.26 11.05 -4.72
CA ASN A 24 17.21 10.03 -5.15
C ASN A 24 16.93 8.66 -4.52
N ILE A 25 16.54 8.61 -3.25
CA ILE A 25 16.15 7.36 -2.60
C ILE A 25 14.79 6.84 -3.05
N THR A 26 13.92 7.71 -3.61
CA THR A 26 12.59 7.35 -4.15
C THR A 26 12.53 7.44 -5.68
N ARG A 27 13.66 7.29 -6.36
CA ARG A 27 13.73 7.44 -7.81
C ARG A 27 12.85 6.44 -8.55
N LEU A 28 12.41 6.85 -9.74
CA LEU A 28 11.47 6.12 -10.60
C LEU A 28 11.89 4.65 -10.82
N GLU A 29 13.16 4.39 -11.15
CA GLU A 29 13.66 3.04 -11.38
C GLU A 29 13.52 2.11 -10.17
N LEU A 30 13.76 2.65 -8.97
CA LEU A 30 13.59 1.90 -7.73
C LEU A 30 12.12 1.54 -7.50
N MET A 31 11.20 2.50 -7.73
CA MET A 31 9.77 2.28 -7.56
C MET A 31 9.24 1.23 -8.54
N ILE A 32 9.68 1.27 -9.80
CA ILE A 32 9.33 0.25 -10.81
C ILE A 32 9.83 -1.13 -10.37
N LYS A 33 11.11 -1.24 -9.93
CA LYS A 33 11.67 -2.50 -9.44
C LYS A 33 10.92 -3.03 -8.22
N LEU A 34 10.56 -2.16 -7.27
CA LEU A 34 9.77 -2.56 -6.10
C LEU A 34 8.40 -3.12 -6.51
N ASN A 35 7.73 -2.50 -7.47
CA ASN A 35 6.46 -2.99 -7.97
C ASN A 35 6.61 -4.36 -8.66
N GLU A 36 7.65 -4.57 -9.48
CA GLU A 36 7.91 -5.87 -10.12
C GLU A 36 8.25 -6.96 -9.09
N ILE A 37 9.07 -6.64 -8.09
CA ILE A 37 9.40 -7.56 -7.00
C ILE A 37 8.14 -7.91 -6.21
N SER A 38 7.31 -6.92 -5.89
CA SER A 38 6.06 -7.14 -5.15
C SER A 38 5.11 -8.06 -5.91
N LYS A 39 5.03 -7.96 -7.25
CA LYS A 39 4.24 -8.86 -8.10
C LYS A 39 4.66 -10.32 -7.93
N LYS A 40 5.98 -10.59 -7.95
CA LYS A 40 6.53 -11.94 -7.80
C LYS A 40 6.35 -12.48 -6.40
N ILE A 41 6.68 -11.66 -5.39
CA ILE A 41 6.56 -12.03 -3.97
C ILE A 41 5.12 -12.31 -3.60
N HIS A 42 4.18 -11.46 -4.02
CA HIS A 42 2.76 -11.61 -3.71
C HIS A 42 2.22 -12.98 -4.16
N SER A 43 2.50 -13.40 -5.39
CA SER A 43 2.06 -14.71 -5.91
C SER A 43 2.61 -15.88 -5.07
N SER A 44 3.88 -15.81 -4.66
CA SER A 44 4.50 -16.83 -3.81
C SER A 44 3.90 -16.83 -2.40
N LEU A 45 3.63 -15.65 -1.84
CA LEU A 45 3.02 -15.51 -0.51
C LEU A 45 1.60 -16.06 -0.46
N VAL A 46 0.80 -15.88 -1.51
CA VAL A 46 -0.53 -16.50 -1.60
C VAL A 46 -0.41 -18.02 -1.54
N GLY A 47 0.52 -18.63 -2.28
CA GLY A 47 0.77 -20.06 -2.20
C GLY A 47 1.18 -20.52 -0.79
N LEU A 48 2.10 -19.80 -0.15
CA LEU A 48 2.49 -20.08 1.23
C LEU A 48 1.33 -19.91 2.22
N ALA A 49 0.50 -18.88 2.05
CA ALA A 49 -0.67 -18.66 2.90
C ALA A 49 -1.65 -19.83 2.86
N ILE A 50 -1.91 -20.38 1.67
CA ILE A 50 -2.76 -21.55 1.50
C ILE A 50 -2.16 -22.77 2.24
N VAL A 51 -0.84 -22.99 2.07
CA VAL A 51 -0.13 -24.09 2.73
C VAL A 51 -0.20 -23.95 4.25
N PHE A 52 0.13 -22.78 4.80
CA PHE A 52 0.14 -22.57 6.25
C PHE A 52 -1.26 -22.62 6.87
N SER A 53 -2.27 -22.05 6.20
CA SER A 53 -3.66 -22.14 6.67
C SER A 53 -4.16 -23.60 6.71
N THR A 54 -3.83 -24.37 5.67
CA THR A 54 -4.19 -25.80 5.61
C THR A 54 -3.46 -26.59 6.69
N LEU A 55 -2.16 -26.34 6.89
CA LEU A 55 -1.36 -26.98 7.90
C LEU A 55 -1.92 -26.72 9.32
N LEU A 56 -2.30 -25.47 9.62
CA LEU A 56 -2.92 -25.13 10.90
C LEU A 56 -4.20 -25.95 11.14
N LEU A 57 -5.08 -26.05 10.14
CA LEU A 57 -6.34 -26.82 10.25
C LEU A 57 -6.09 -28.32 10.41
N ILE A 58 -5.06 -28.88 9.77
CA ILE A 58 -4.66 -30.29 9.94
C ILE A 58 -4.13 -30.50 11.36
N ILE A 59 -3.29 -29.61 11.87
CA ILE A 59 -2.77 -29.69 13.25
C ILE A 59 -3.92 -29.62 14.26
N LEU A 60 -4.88 -28.73 14.05
CA LEU A 60 -6.10 -28.65 14.88
C LEU A 60 -6.91 -29.96 14.87
N TYR A 61 -7.04 -30.59 13.70
CA TYR A 61 -7.65 -31.90 13.61
C TYR A 61 -6.91 -32.95 14.45
N ILE A 62 -5.61 -33.03 14.32
CA ILE A 62 -4.78 -33.99 15.08
C ILE A 62 -4.89 -33.74 16.59
N TYR A 63 -4.91 -32.44 16.99
CA TYR A 63 -4.95 -32.05 18.41
C TYR A 63 -6.32 -32.28 19.05
N THR A 64 -7.41 -31.97 18.33
CA THR A 64 -8.78 -32.00 18.89
C THR A 64 -9.57 -33.25 18.54
N GLY A 65 -9.17 -34.00 17.49
CA GLY A 65 -9.93 -35.13 16.95
C GLY A 65 -11.21 -34.72 16.19
N VAL A 66 -11.47 -33.42 16.01
CA VAL A 66 -12.71 -32.91 15.42
C VAL A 66 -12.63 -32.94 13.89
N GLY A 67 -13.36 -33.87 13.26
CA GLY A 67 -13.32 -34.12 11.81
C GLY A 67 -13.70 -32.91 10.92
N SER A 68 -14.46 -31.94 11.45
CA SER A 68 -14.82 -30.73 10.70
C SER A 68 -13.61 -29.88 10.27
N TYR A 69 -12.49 -29.97 10.98
CA TYR A 69 -11.28 -29.25 10.58
C TYR A 69 -10.71 -29.73 9.25
N VAL A 70 -10.87 -31.02 8.91
CA VAL A 70 -10.47 -31.53 7.59
C VAL A 70 -11.35 -30.93 6.49
N THR A 71 -12.65 -30.85 6.74
CA THR A 71 -13.58 -30.20 5.80
C THR A 71 -13.23 -28.72 5.62
N TYR A 72 -12.94 -28.00 6.70
CA TYR A 72 -12.52 -26.60 6.64
C TYR A 72 -11.17 -26.43 5.91
N ALA A 73 -10.23 -27.37 6.04
CA ALA A 73 -8.99 -27.34 5.29
C ALA A 73 -9.22 -27.42 3.78
N VAL A 74 -10.08 -28.33 3.33
CA VAL A 74 -10.46 -28.44 1.90
C VAL A 74 -11.17 -27.19 1.42
N LEU A 75 -12.15 -26.69 2.18
CA LEU A 75 -12.91 -25.48 1.83
C LEU A 75 -12.00 -24.24 1.82
N SER A 76 -11.03 -24.15 2.73
CA SER A 76 -10.07 -23.03 2.74
C SER A 76 -9.18 -23.03 1.51
N ILE A 77 -8.68 -24.17 1.06
CA ILE A 77 -7.89 -24.28 -0.18
C ILE A 77 -8.70 -23.76 -1.36
N ILE A 78 -9.92 -24.29 -1.55
CA ILE A 78 -10.78 -23.91 -2.68
C ILE A 78 -11.13 -22.41 -2.59
N GLY A 79 -11.55 -21.96 -1.43
CA GLY A 79 -11.96 -20.56 -1.20
C GLY A 79 -10.81 -19.58 -1.43
N LEU A 80 -9.62 -19.83 -0.87
CA LEU A 80 -8.46 -18.96 -1.03
C LEU A 80 -7.94 -18.95 -2.47
N LEU A 81 -7.95 -20.10 -3.16
CA LEU A 81 -7.61 -20.16 -4.59
C LEU A 81 -8.61 -19.36 -5.43
N PHE A 82 -9.91 -19.49 -5.16
CA PHE A 82 -10.94 -18.75 -5.89
C PHE A 82 -10.83 -17.24 -5.67
N ILE A 83 -10.66 -16.79 -4.41
CA ILE A 83 -10.48 -15.37 -4.09
C ILE A 83 -9.19 -14.84 -4.72
N SER A 84 -8.11 -15.62 -4.69
CA SER A 84 -6.84 -15.23 -5.32
C SER A 84 -6.97 -15.07 -6.84
N TYR A 85 -7.75 -15.95 -7.48
CA TYR A 85 -8.05 -15.83 -8.92
C TYR A 85 -8.79 -14.53 -9.22
N LEU A 86 -9.88 -14.24 -8.49
CA LEU A 86 -10.61 -12.98 -8.63
C LEU A 86 -9.73 -11.77 -8.35
N ALA A 87 -8.95 -11.79 -7.28
CA ALA A 87 -8.06 -10.69 -6.90
C ALA A 87 -7.07 -10.31 -8.00
N LYS A 88 -6.56 -11.30 -8.75
CA LYS A 88 -5.67 -11.07 -9.90
C LYS A 88 -6.36 -10.25 -11.00
N ASP A 89 -7.61 -10.58 -11.33
CA ASP A 89 -8.38 -9.88 -12.36
C ASP A 89 -8.71 -8.45 -11.93
N PHE A 90 -9.13 -8.25 -10.68
CA PHE A 90 -9.43 -6.93 -10.13
C PHE A 90 -8.19 -6.04 -10.06
N HIS A 91 -7.04 -6.61 -9.69
CA HIS A 91 -5.79 -5.89 -9.70
C HIS A 91 -5.40 -5.40 -11.11
N SER A 92 -5.51 -6.27 -12.13
CA SER A 92 -5.29 -5.90 -13.53
C SER A 92 -6.27 -4.81 -13.99
N ALA A 93 -7.54 -4.89 -13.56
CA ALA A 93 -8.53 -3.85 -13.86
C ALA A 93 -8.15 -2.49 -13.24
N CYS A 94 -7.62 -2.46 -12.02
CA CYS A 94 -7.12 -1.23 -11.39
C CYS A 94 -5.95 -0.62 -12.16
N GLU A 95 -4.96 -1.42 -12.54
CA GLU A 95 -3.81 -0.94 -13.34
C GLU A 95 -4.29 -0.34 -14.68
N ASN A 96 -5.23 -0.99 -15.35
CA ASN A 96 -5.82 -0.51 -16.61
C ASN A 96 -6.59 0.80 -16.41
N LEU A 97 -7.36 0.94 -15.35
CA LEU A 97 -8.08 2.18 -15.03
C LEU A 97 -7.12 3.35 -14.77
N ILE A 98 -6.03 3.13 -14.04
CA ILE A 98 -5.03 4.17 -13.81
C ILE A 98 -4.36 4.58 -15.13
N SER A 99 -3.98 3.61 -15.96
CA SER A 99 -3.30 3.88 -17.23
C SER A 99 -4.20 4.57 -18.26
N ALA A 100 -5.50 4.25 -18.27
CA ALA A 100 -6.48 4.86 -19.19
C ALA A 100 -6.85 6.30 -18.78
N ASN A 101 -6.68 6.66 -17.52
CA ASN A 101 -7.18 7.93 -16.97
C ASN A 101 -6.03 8.87 -16.59
N LYS A 102 -5.56 9.61 -17.58
CA LYS A 102 -4.59 10.68 -17.39
C LYS A 102 -5.24 11.86 -16.64
N THR A 103 -4.56 12.35 -15.62
CA THR A 103 -4.96 13.57 -14.89
C THR A 103 -3.87 14.61 -14.97
N THR A 104 -4.23 15.88 -14.96
CA THR A 104 -3.31 17.01 -15.09
C THR A 104 -3.28 17.85 -13.83
N LEU A 105 -2.14 18.42 -13.52
CA LEU A 105 -1.92 19.29 -12.36
C LEU A 105 -1.11 20.51 -12.79
N SER A 106 -1.48 21.71 -12.34
CA SER A 106 -0.75 22.94 -12.67
C SER A 106 0.63 23.02 -12.01
N SER A 107 0.78 22.40 -10.84
CA SER A 107 2.02 22.41 -10.09
C SER A 107 2.18 21.15 -9.25
N ASN A 108 3.38 20.60 -9.24
CA ASN A 108 3.71 19.45 -8.38
C ASN A 108 4.09 19.84 -6.94
N ALA A 109 3.96 21.12 -6.55
CA ALA A 109 4.37 21.61 -5.24
C ALA A 109 3.70 20.88 -4.08
N ILE A 110 2.38 20.64 -4.18
CA ILE A 110 1.62 19.93 -3.14
C ILE A 110 2.01 18.45 -3.10
N LEU A 111 2.22 17.80 -4.26
CA LEU A 111 2.67 16.41 -4.31
C LEU A 111 4.07 16.29 -3.68
N ARG A 112 4.97 17.21 -3.98
CA ARG A 112 6.30 17.28 -3.37
C ARG A 112 6.22 17.48 -1.86
N PHE A 113 5.40 18.41 -1.39
CA PHE A 113 5.18 18.64 0.04
C PHE A 113 4.67 17.37 0.74
N SER A 114 3.62 16.74 0.18
CA SER A 114 3.07 15.50 0.71
C SER A 114 4.09 14.34 0.69
N GLY A 115 4.92 14.26 -0.35
CA GLY A 115 6.01 13.29 -0.46
C GLY A 115 7.07 13.49 0.63
N ILE A 116 7.51 14.73 0.86
CA ILE A 116 8.47 15.07 1.93
C ILE A 116 7.89 14.69 3.30
N PHE A 117 6.64 15.07 3.56
CA PHE A 117 5.94 14.77 4.81
C PHE A 117 5.84 13.26 5.04
N SER A 118 5.49 12.49 3.99
CA SER A 118 5.43 11.02 4.05
C SER A 118 6.79 10.41 4.39
N VAL A 119 7.90 10.90 3.82
CA VAL A 119 9.24 10.38 4.15
C VAL A 119 9.64 10.72 5.57
N ILE A 120 9.34 11.92 6.06
CA ILE A 120 9.62 12.31 7.45
C ILE A 120 8.90 11.39 8.42
N ILE A 121 7.60 11.15 8.20
CA ILE A 121 6.82 10.22 9.04
C ILE A 121 7.37 8.79 8.92
N ALA A 122 7.71 8.33 7.72
CA ALA A 122 8.33 7.02 7.52
C ALA A 122 9.64 6.88 8.31
N ALA A 123 10.50 7.91 8.34
CA ALA A 123 11.72 7.92 9.11
C ALA A 123 11.45 7.86 10.62
N ILE A 124 10.45 8.60 11.13
CA ILE A 124 10.04 8.55 12.54
C ILE A 124 9.54 7.15 12.90
N LEU A 125 8.73 6.53 12.03
CA LEU A 125 8.24 5.15 12.25
C LEU A 125 9.37 4.13 12.20
N LEU A 126 10.37 4.31 11.34
CA LEU A 126 11.57 3.46 11.34
C LEU A 126 12.35 3.55 12.65
N LEU A 127 12.50 4.74 13.21
CA LEU A 127 13.11 4.92 14.54
C LEU A 127 12.26 4.27 15.63
N GLY A 128 10.93 4.39 15.57
CA GLY A 128 10.00 3.70 16.44
C GLY A 128 10.13 2.17 16.34
N ALA A 129 10.25 1.64 15.12
CA ALA A 129 10.47 0.21 14.88
C ALA A 129 11.76 -0.29 15.52
N LEU A 130 12.85 0.46 15.36
CA LEU A 130 14.13 0.12 15.99
C LEU A 130 14.03 0.16 17.52
N ALA A 131 13.40 1.18 18.09
CA ALA A 131 13.20 1.29 19.54
C ALA A 131 12.39 0.09 20.07
N SER A 132 11.25 -0.25 19.44
CA SER A 132 10.41 -1.40 19.83
C SER A 132 11.14 -2.73 19.66
N PHE A 133 12.01 -2.86 18.66
CA PHE A 133 12.84 -4.06 18.48
C PHE A 133 13.81 -4.25 19.68
N PHE A 134 14.48 -3.19 20.12
CA PHE A 134 15.41 -3.24 21.26
C PHE A 134 14.72 -3.44 22.62
N THR A 135 13.44 -3.07 22.74
CA THR A 135 12.64 -3.35 23.95
C THR A 135 11.99 -4.73 23.93
N GLY A 136 12.16 -5.51 22.84
CA GLY A 136 11.58 -6.83 22.68
C GLY A 136 10.11 -6.85 22.22
N GLU A 137 9.56 -5.70 21.84
CA GLU A 137 8.20 -5.56 21.32
C GLU A 137 8.17 -5.83 19.82
N ILE A 138 8.42 -7.09 19.43
CA ILE A 138 8.61 -7.49 18.01
C ILE A 138 7.37 -7.16 17.17
N GLU A 139 6.16 -7.39 17.70
CA GLU A 139 4.91 -7.14 16.98
C GLU A 139 4.72 -5.65 16.65
N GLN A 140 5.01 -4.77 17.61
CA GLN A 140 4.96 -3.34 17.41
C GLN A 140 6.04 -2.85 16.45
N SER A 141 7.24 -3.42 16.53
CA SER A 141 8.33 -3.14 15.59
C SER A 141 7.92 -3.48 14.15
N LEU A 142 7.34 -4.65 13.92
CA LEU A 142 6.84 -5.06 12.60
C LEU A 142 5.73 -4.13 12.10
N THR A 143 4.83 -3.70 12.97
CA THR A 143 3.76 -2.76 12.64
C THR A 143 4.31 -1.40 12.19
N PHE A 144 5.29 -0.86 12.90
CA PHE A 144 5.96 0.39 12.52
C PHE A 144 6.72 0.26 11.21
N LEU A 145 7.43 -0.86 10.97
CA LEU A 145 8.10 -1.14 9.70
C LEU A 145 7.10 -1.17 8.53
N LEU A 146 5.95 -1.79 8.73
CA LEU A 146 4.88 -1.85 7.75
C LEU A 146 4.41 -0.45 7.34
N TYR A 147 4.04 0.37 8.33
CA TYR A 147 3.59 1.73 8.06
C TYR A 147 4.69 2.60 7.44
N ALA A 148 5.94 2.45 7.87
CA ALA A 148 7.07 3.15 7.29
C ALA A 148 7.25 2.79 5.80
N LEU A 149 7.12 1.51 5.44
CA LEU A 149 7.22 1.05 4.06
C LEU A 149 6.07 1.59 3.19
N ILE A 150 4.84 1.58 3.70
CA ILE A 150 3.68 2.15 2.99
C ILE A 150 3.91 3.63 2.70
N LEU A 151 4.33 4.40 3.70
CA LEU A 151 4.60 5.84 3.54
C LEU A 151 5.78 6.11 2.62
N TYR A 152 6.84 5.31 2.66
CA TYR A 152 7.97 5.41 1.75
C TYR A 152 7.54 5.21 0.29
N ILE A 153 6.72 4.21 0.01
CA ILE A 153 6.21 3.94 -1.34
C ILE A 153 5.24 5.01 -1.79
N SER A 154 4.37 5.48 -0.88
CA SER A 154 3.50 6.63 -1.14
C SER A 154 4.32 7.87 -1.52
N ALA A 155 5.40 8.18 -0.80
CA ALA A 155 6.31 9.25 -1.17
C ALA A 155 6.94 9.04 -2.55
N GLY A 156 7.33 7.80 -2.87
CA GLY A 156 7.86 7.44 -4.18
C GLY A 156 6.90 7.74 -5.33
N THR A 157 5.62 7.45 -5.18
CA THR A 157 4.60 7.80 -6.19
C THR A 157 4.36 9.30 -6.27
N LEU A 158 4.38 10.02 -5.15
CA LEU A 158 4.18 11.47 -5.09
C LEU A 158 5.37 12.25 -5.68
N PHE A 159 6.59 11.77 -5.52
CA PHE A 159 7.77 12.34 -6.19
C PHE A 159 7.87 11.98 -7.67
N ASN A 160 7.22 10.88 -8.09
CA ASN A 160 7.21 10.40 -9.47
C ASN A 160 5.76 10.28 -9.98
N PRO A 161 5.04 11.40 -10.18
CA PRO A 161 3.61 11.39 -10.50
C PRO A 161 3.29 10.67 -11.82
N SER A 162 4.25 10.53 -12.71
CA SER A 162 4.11 9.72 -13.95
C SER A 162 3.82 8.24 -13.67
N LEU A 163 4.25 7.67 -12.53
CA LEU A 163 3.93 6.30 -12.13
C LEU A 163 2.42 6.07 -11.96
N ILE A 164 1.69 7.11 -11.61
CA ILE A 164 0.25 7.09 -11.37
C ILE A 164 -0.52 7.87 -12.44
N ASN A 165 0.10 8.04 -13.62
CA ASN A 165 -0.48 8.71 -14.78
C ASN A 165 -0.99 10.14 -14.48
N ILE A 166 -0.13 10.94 -13.81
CA ILE A 166 -0.35 12.37 -13.58
C ILE A 166 0.71 13.16 -14.35
N GLU A 167 0.26 14.14 -15.10
CA GLU A 167 1.12 15.07 -15.85
C GLU A 167 1.00 16.49 -15.28
N VAL A 168 2.15 17.18 -15.20
CA VAL A 168 2.18 18.58 -14.77
C VAL A 168 2.10 19.47 -16.00
N VAL A 169 1.03 20.30 -16.09
CA VAL A 169 0.75 21.17 -17.23
C VAL A 169 0.31 22.54 -16.72
N ASN A 170 0.88 23.61 -17.27
CA ASN A 170 0.67 24.97 -16.76
C ASN A 170 -0.75 25.54 -16.92
N ASP A 171 -1.64 24.87 -17.64
CA ASP A 171 -2.97 25.38 -18.03
C ASP A 171 -4.16 24.72 -17.29
N SER A 172 -3.92 23.99 -16.17
CA SER A 172 -5.02 23.39 -15.42
C SER A 172 -5.75 24.42 -14.56
N SER A 173 -7.06 24.24 -14.39
CA SER A 173 -7.86 25.09 -13.50
C SER A 173 -7.73 24.64 -12.04
N SER A 174 -7.98 25.56 -11.08
CA SER A 174 -7.94 25.24 -9.65
C SER A 174 -8.85 24.07 -9.25
N GLY A 175 -10.01 23.90 -9.95
CA GLY A 175 -10.90 22.77 -9.72
C GLY A 175 -10.33 21.45 -10.22
N GLU A 176 -9.67 21.46 -11.37
CA GLU A 176 -8.97 20.29 -11.92
C GLU A 176 -7.80 19.89 -11.03
N ASP A 177 -7.04 20.87 -10.52
CA ASP A 177 -5.95 20.62 -9.58
C ASP A 177 -6.44 19.93 -8.29
N PHE A 178 -7.55 20.40 -7.71
CA PHE A 178 -8.13 19.80 -6.51
C PHE A 178 -8.54 18.34 -6.76
N ILE A 179 -9.23 18.07 -7.87
CA ILE A 179 -9.65 16.72 -8.26
C ILE A 179 -8.42 15.83 -8.51
N THR A 180 -7.39 16.37 -9.17
CA THR A 180 -6.16 15.62 -9.43
C THR A 180 -5.40 15.29 -8.15
N LEU A 181 -5.35 16.19 -7.18
CA LEU A 181 -4.76 15.92 -5.87
C LEU A 181 -5.48 14.80 -5.13
N PHE A 182 -6.81 14.83 -5.13
CA PHE A 182 -7.60 13.75 -4.52
C PHE A 182 -7.39 12.42 -5.27
N SER A 183 -7.42 12.46 -6.61
CA SER A 183 -7.14 11.31 -7.48
C SER A 183 -5.74 10.74 -7.27
N SER A 184 -4.74 11.58 -6.98
CA SER A 184 -3.36 11.15 -6.74
C SER A 184 -3.26 10.20 -5.54
N GLY A 185 -3.97 10.49 -4.46
CA GLY A 185 -4.03 9.62 -3.28
C GLY A 185 -4.62 8.26 -3.60
N LEU A 186 -5.73 8.22 -4.35
CA LEU A 186 -6.38 6.97 -4.76
C LEU A 186 -5.51 6.15 -5.72
N LYS A 187 -4.89 6.79 -6.70
CA LYS A 187 -3.98 6.12 -7.65
C LYS A 187 -2.74 5.59 -6.93
N SER A 188 -2.18 6.34 -5.98
CA SER A 188 -1.08 5.88 -5.14
C SER A 188 -1.50 4.66 -4.32
N PHE A 189 -2.69 4.68 -3.70
CA PHE A 189 -3.24 3.56 -2.93
C PHE A 189 -3.30 2.28 -3.77
N VAL A 190 -3.80 2.35 -5.01
CA VAL A 190 -3.83 1.20 -5.92
C VAL A 190 -2.42 0.76 -6.32
N TYR A 191 -1.50 1.69 -6.51
CA TYR A 191 -0.11 1.37 -6.88
C TYR A 191 0.59 0.53 -5.81
N PHE A 192 0.37 0.80 -4.52
CA PHE A 192 0.98 0.03 -3.43
C PHE A 192 0.06 -1.04 -2.82
N GLU A 193 -1.11 -1.27 -3.38
CA GLU A 193 -2.09 -2.26 -2.92
C GLU A 193 -1.47 -3.66 -2.78
N ARG A 194 -0.67 -4.12 -3.75
CA ARG A 194 0.01 -5.44 -3.68
C ARG A 194 0.97 -5.56 -2.50
N ILE A 195 1.60 -4.47 -2.13
CA ILE A 195 2.54 -4.45 -1.00
C ILE A 195 1.76 -4.58 0.29
N ILE A 196 0.66 -3.84 0.45
CA ILE A 196 -0.22 -3.96 1.61
C ILE A 196 -0.77 -5.39 1.70
N SER A 197 -1.28 -5.92 0.61
CA SER A 197 -1.76 -7.30 0.51
C SER A 197 -0.69 -8.31 0.95
N SER A 198 0.52 -8.19 0.42
CA SER A 198 1.64 -9.07 0.76
C SER A 198 2.01 -9.00 2.25
N LEU A 199 1.98 -7.80 2.83
CA LEU A 199 2.30 -7.59 4.23
C LEU A 199 1.24 -8.18 5.17
N LEU A 200 -0.04 -8.04 4.82
CA LEU A 200 -1.12 -8.71 5.55
C LEU A 200 -0.95 -10.22 5.53
N ILE A 201 -0.63 -10.81 4.36
CA ILE A 201 -0.39 -12.25 4.23
C ILE A 201 0.80 -12.68 5.09
N ILE A 202 1.93 -11.95 5.06
CA ILE A 202 3.11 -12.25 5.88
C ILE A 202 2.75 -12.21 7.36
N THR A 203 2.01 -11.19 7.82
CA THR A 203 1.56 -11.08 9.21
C THR A 203 0.74 -12.31 9.62
N GLY A 204 -0.21 -12.73 8.78
CA GLY A 204 -1.00 -13.93 9.05
C GLY A 204 -0.16 -15.21 9.11
N ILE A 205 0.80 -15.37 8.19
CA ILE A 205 1.73 -16.52 8.20
C ILE A 205 2.58 -16.54 9.47
N ILE A 206 3.14 -15.39 9.87
CA ILE A 206 3.95 -15.28 11.11
C ILE A 206 3.10 -15.67 12.33
N GLN A 207 1.85 -15.20 12.41
CA GLN A 207 0.95 -15.57 13.50
C GLN A 207 0.68 -17.08 13.52
N ILE A 208 0.42 -17.72 12.37
CA ILE A 208 0.23 -19.17 12.28
C ILE A 208 1.48 -19.91 12.78
N ILE A 209 2.66 -19.52 12.33
CA ILE A 209 3.94 -20.11 12.76
C ILE A 209 4.09 -19.97 14.28
N THR A 210 3.77 -18.80 14.84
CA THR A 210 3.84 -18.53 16.28
C THR A 210 2.88 -19.43 17.07
N ILE A 211 1.64 -19.61 16.62
CA ILE A 211 0.64 -20.50 17.21
C ILE A 211 1.15 -21.95 17.21
N ILE A 212 1.71 -22.41 16.08
CA ILE A 212 2.25 -23.78 15.95
C ILE A 212 3.44 -24.00 16.88
N ILE A 213 4.38 -23.04 16.95
CA ILE A 213 5.60 -23.17 17.78
C ILE A 213 5.25 -23.17 19.27
N ARG A 214 4.31 -22.33 19.70
CA ARG A 214 3.88 -22.28 21.11
C ARG A 214 3.04 -23.47 21.51
N TYR A 215 2.50 -24.22 20.54
CA TYR A 215 1.56 -25.31 20.75
C TYR A 215 0.32 -24.87 21.56
N GLU A 216 -0.02 -23.59 21.47
CA GLU A 216 -1.19 -22.96 22.06
C GLU A 216 -2.11 -22.55 20.94
N PHE A 217 -3.41 -22.89 21.05
CA PHE A 217 -4.41 -22.63 20.01
C PHE A 217 -5.52 -21.70 20.49
N PRO A 218 -5.19 -20.44 20.87
CA PRO A 218 -6.22 -19.49 21.29
C PRO A 218 -7.09 -19.13 20.10
N TYR A 219 -8.40 -19.21 20.24
CA TYR A 219 -9.33 -18.92 19.18
C TYR A 219 -9.13 -17.52 18.58
N ILE A 220 -8.86 -16.52 19.43
CA ILE A 220 -8.65 -15.13 18.99
C ILE A 220 -7.46 -15.03 18.04
N ASP A 221 -6.34 -15.66 18.36
CA ASP A 221 -5.13 -15.61 17.55
C ASP A 221 -5.33 -16.35 16.21
N MET A 222 -6.05 -17.47 16.22
CA MET A 222 -6.39 -18.20 15.00
C MET A 222 -7.31 -17.40 14.07
N TYR A 223 -8.34 -16.72 14.62
CA TYR A 223 -9.21 -15.84 13.84
C TYR A 223 -8.44 -14.64 13.31
N SER A 224 -7.54 -14.06 14.10
CA SER A 224 -6.67 -12.96 13.69
C SER A 224 -5.78 -13.38 12.52
N ALA A 225 -5.08 -14.51 12.64
CA ALA A 225 -4.21 -15.03 11.58
C ALA A 225 -4.97 -15.32 10.29
N GLY A 226 -6.13 -16.00 10.39
CA GLY A 226 -7.02 -16.26 9.26
C GLY A 226 -7.55 -14.96 8.62
N GLY A 227 -7.91 -13.99 9.45
CA GLY A 227 -8.36 -12.66 9.03
C GLY A 227 -7.29 -11.88 8.25
N PHE A 228 -6.04 -11.92 8.70
CA PHE A 228 -4.91 -11.31 7.98
C PHE A 228 -4.66 -11.98 6.61
N ILE A 229 -4.71 -13.31 6.55
CA ILE A 229 -4.53 -14.04 5.29
C ILE A 229 -5.67 -13.75 4.33
N LEU A 230 -6.90 -13.93 4.77
CA LEU A 230 -8.09 -13.69 3.93
C LEU A 230 -8.15 -12.22 3.50
N GLY A 231 -7.94 -11.30 4.44
CA GLY A 231 -7.88 -9.86 4.19
C GLY A 231 -6.79 -9.50 3.18
N GLY A 232 -5.60 -10.08 3.32
CA GLY A 232 -4.51 -9.86 2.39
C GLY A 232 -4.81 -10.37 0.98
N ILE A 233 -5.35 -11.57 0.83
CA ILE A 233 -5.71 -12.14 -0.49
C ILE A 233 -6.90 -11.39 -1.12
N ALA A 234 -7.88 -10.96 -0.32
CA ALA A 234 -9.05 -10.24 -0.79
C ALA A 234 -8.83 -8.72 -0.95
N PHE A 235 -7.71 -8.17 -0.48
CA PHE A 235 -7.44 -6.73 -0.49
C PHE A 235 -7.55 -6.09 -1.88
N PRO A 236 -7.10 -6.72 -2.98
CA PRO A 236 -7.28 -6.19 -4.33
C PRO A 236 -8.75 -5.95 -4.73
N LEU A 237 -9.65 -6.81 -4.28
CA LEU A 237 -11.09 -6.64 -4.50
C LEU A 237 -11.62 -5.37 -3.81
N LEU A 238 -11.22 -5.17 -2.55
CA LEU A 238 -11.59 -3.98 -1.78
C LEU A 238 -10.98 -2.71 -2.41
N ALA A 239 -9.72 -2.76 -2.78
CA ALA A 239 -9.02 -1.66 -3.43
C ALA A 239 -9.72 -1.26 -4.75
N TYR A 240 -10.11 -2.22 -5.58
CA TYR A 240 -10.86 -1.98 -6.81
C TYR A 240 -12.21 -1.31 -6.55
N LEU A 241 -12.99 -1.81 -5.60
CA LEU A 241 -14.29 -1.24 -5.26
C LEU A 241 -14.16 0.21 -4.78
N ILE A 242 -13.23 0.47 -3.86
CA ILE A 242 -12.96 1.82 -3.36
C ILE A 242 -12.54 2.73 -4.53
N PHE A 243 -11.58 2.28 -5.34
CA PHE A 243 -11.08 3.05 -6.47
C PHE A 243 -12.20 3.37 -7.47
N THR A 244 -13.02 2.40 -7.83
CA THR A 244 -14.11 2.58 -8.83
C THR A 244 -15.17 3.56 -8.33
N ILE A 245 -15.59 3.47 -7.06
CA ILE A 245 -16.55 4.40 -6.47
C ILE A 245 -16.01 5.83 -6.49
N PHE A 246 -14.79 6.03 -6.01
CA PHE A 246 -14.18 7.36 -5.98
C PHE A 246 -13.87 7.88 -7.39
N TRP A 247 -13.51 7.00 -8.32
CA TRP A 247 -13.29 7.36 -9.71
C TRP A 247 -14.59 7.88 -10.35
N PHE A 248 -15.70 7.21 -10.10
CA PHE A 248 -17.02 7.64 -10.56
C PHE A 248 -17.37 9.05 -10.04
N VAL A 249 -17.16 9.29 -8.74
CA VAL A 249 -17.38 10.60 -8.12
C VAL A 249 -16.49 11.68 -8.76
N ASN A 250 -15.21 11.39 -8.98
CA ASN A 250 -14.30 12.32 -9.65
C ASN A 250 -14.73 12.63 -11.08
N SER A 251 -15.18 11.62 -11.83
CA SER A 251 -15.65 11.82 -13.20
C SER A 251 -16.91 12.70 -13.26
N LEU A 252 -17.82 12.55 -12.30
CA LEU A 252 -18.98 13.42 -12.14
C LEU A 252 -18.57 14.86 -11.86
N LEU A 253 -17.63 15.09 -10.95
CA LEU A 253 -17.13 16.42 -10.60
C LEU A 253 -16.47 17.09 -11.82
N LEU A 254 -15.67 16.36 -12.59
CA LEU A 254 -15.05 16.86 -13.82
C LEU A 254 -16.10 17.23 -14.87
N ALA A 255 -17.15 16.42 -15.04
CA ALA A 255 -18.25 16.72 -15.94
C ALA A 255 -19.00 18.02 -15.54
N ILE A 256 -19.25 18.21 -14.25
CA ILE A 256 -19.88 19.44 -13.72
C ILE A 256 -18.99 20.67 -13.98
N LEU A 257 -17.68 20.54 -13.75
CA LEU A 257 -16.73 21.63 -14.00
C LEU A 257 -16.64 21.99 -15.49
N SER A 258 -16.73 21.00 -16.39
CA SER A 258 -16.70 21.25 -17.84
C SER A 258 -17.93 21.99 -18.32
N LEU A 259 -19.10 21.73 -17.76
CA LEU A 259 -20.34 22.48 -18.07
C LEU A 259 -20.24 23.97 -17.69
N ARG A 260 -19.54 24.29 -16.61
CA ARG A 260 -19.31 25.67 -16.18
C ARG A 260 -18.36 26.45 -17.12
N LYS A 261 -17.45 25.76 -17.80
CA LYS A 261 -16.51 26.41 -18.75
C LYS A 261 -17.18 26.72 -20.10
N SER A 262 -18.28 26.04 -20.44
CA SER A 262 -19.00 26.18 -21.70
C SER A 262 -20.19 27.19 -21.67
N GLY A 263 -20.57 27.69 -20.52
CA GLY A 263 -21.58 28.76 -20.33
C GLY A 263 -20.94 30.06 -19.88
#